data_ee7a71b265440674803cc814ce9979dd
#
_entry.id   ee7a71b265440674803cc814ce9979dd
#
_cell.length_a   1.000
_cell.length_b   1.000
_cell.length_c   1.000
_cell.angle_alpha   90.00
_cell.angle_beta   90.00
_cell.angle_gamma   90.00
#
_symmetry.space_group_name_H-M   'P 1'
#
loop_
_entity.id
_entity.type
_entity.pdbx_description
1 polymer ?
#
loop_
_entity_poly.entity_id
_entity_poly.type
_entity_poly.pdbx_seq_one_letter_code
_entity_poly.pdbx_strand_id
1 'polypeptide(L)'
;MAIQRPKGTQDLLPGTVEQWQYLEETIRTVCREYGYEEIRTPMFEATELFQRGVGQTTDIVKKEMYTFLDKGDRSMTLRPEMTASVCRAYVENKLYGQPQPVKLYYIGSMFRYERPQSGRFRQFHQFGVEVLGADQAVVDAEVISLVWNLYQRLGLRGLEVHVNSVGCPTCRARHREQLQEFLATRQNALCTDCQERFERNPLRILDCKNPSCQAVTVGAPTTLDTLCEDCGTHFERLKTLLEAAGVVYRVNPRLVRGLDYYTKTAFEVMVEEIGAQSAICGGGRYDRLVEEIGGPPTPGIGFAMGIERVLAALQVQHQLPEEKPKLFGLLIALGEKAQTEGFALTSTLRSQGIPVSMDLLSRSLKSQLKAADRQGARFAFI
;
A
#
# COMPACT_ATOMS: atom_id res chain seq x y z
N MET A 1 -7.45 12.84 33.80
CA MET A 1 -7.59 13.04 32.33
C MET A 1 -8.05 11.72 31.71
N ALA A 2 -8.95 11.76 30.72
CA ALA A 2 -9.32 10.55 29.99
C ALA A 2 -8.11 10.06 29.15
N ILE A 3 -7.94 8.75 29.08
CA ILE A 3 -6.92 8.12 28.22
C ILE A 3 -7.31 8.37 26.76
N GLN A 4 -6.36 8.83 25.97
CA GLN A 4 -6.54 9.10 24.54
C GLN A 4 -5.70 8.13 23.69
N ARG A 5 -6.09 7.92 22.45
CA ARG A 5 -5.31 7.14 21.50
C ARG A 5 -3.92 7.75 21.24
N PRO A 6 -2.91 6.96 20.94
CA PRO A 6 -1.58 7.46 20.59
C PRO A 6 -1.63 8.40 19.38
N LYS A 7 -0.77 9.44 19.39
CA LYS A 7 -0.66 10.39 18.28
C LYS A 7 -0.26 9.68 16.97
N GLY A 8 -1.00 9.95 15.90
CA GLY A 8 -0.74 9.34 14.58
C GLY A 8 -1.41 7.97 14.40
N THR A 9 -2.33 7.59 15.28
CA THR A 9 -3.23 6.45 15.09
C THR A 9 -4.67 6.92 14.96
N GLN A 10 -5.55 6.05 14.49
CA GLN A 10 -6.99 6.35 14.38
C GLN A 10 -7.83 5.13 14.72
N ASP A 11 -9.03 5.38 15.24
CA ASP A 11 -10.07 4.37 15.38
C ASP A 11 -10.95 4.39 14.13
N LEU A 12 -11.27 3.23 13.58
CA LEU A 12 -12.22 3.09 12.48
C LEU A 12 -13.60 2.79 13.05
N LEU A 13 -14.42 3.82 13.14
CA LEU A 13 -15.75 3.72 13.76
C LEU A 13 -16.83 3.37 12.71
N PRO A 14 -18.01 2.87 13.15
CA PRO A 14 -19.18 2.72 12.28
C PRO A 14 -19.49 4.02 11.51
N GLY A 15 -19.78 3.90 10.23
CA GLY A 15 -19.88 5.03 9.29
C GLY A 15 -18.62 5.21 8.45
N THR A 16 -17.44 4.97 9.02
CA THR A 16 -16.16 5.03 8.29
C THR A 16 -15.68 3.64 7.87
N VAL A 17 -15.84 2.63 8.74
CA VAL A 17 -15.33 1.28 8.49
C VAL A 17 -15.98 0.61 7.27
N GLU A 18 -17.20 0.97 6.92
CA GLU A 18 -17.91 0.45 5.74
C GLU A 18 -17.21 0.83 4.43
N GLN A 19 -16.60 2.02 4.38
CA GLN A 19 -15.80 2.45 3.23
C GLN A 19 -14.53 1.60 3.08
N TRP A 20 -13.92 1.21 4.21
CA TRP A 20 -12.79 0.29 4.24
C TRP A 20 -13.19 -1.10 3.76
N GLN A 21 -14.30 -1.63 4.27
CA GLN A 21 -14.82 -2.94 3.86
C GLN A 21 -15.12 -2.98 2.35
N TYR A 22 -15.72 -1.92 1.80
CA TYR A 22 -15.93 -1.79 0.36
C TYR A 22 -14.65 -1.86 -0.45
N LEU A 23 -13.63 -1.08 -0.05
CA LEU A 23 -12.33 -1.07 -0.71
C LEU A 23 -11.64 -2.44 -0.60
N GLU A 24 -11.61 -3.01 0.60
CA GLU A 24 -10.98 -4.31 0.84
C GLU A 24 -11.66 -5.45 0.07
N GLU A 25 -13.00 -5.46 -0.05
CA GLU A 25 -13.71 -6.48 -0.83
C GLU A 25 -13.45 -6.32 -2.33
N THR A 26 -13.37 -5.08 -2.81
CA THR A 26 -12.99 -4.79 -4.20
C THR A 26 -11.58 -5.29 -4.49
N ILE A 27 -10.62 -5.06 -3.57
CA ILE A 27 -9.25 -5.57 -3.66
C ILE A 27 -9.25 -7.10 -3.73
N ARG A 28 -9.92 -7.78 -2.81
CA ARG A 28 -9.98 -9.26 -2.79
C ARG A 28 -10.57 -9.82 -4.07
N THR A 29 -11.56 -9.16 -4.62
CA THR A 29 -12.19 -9.55 -5.88
C THR A 29 -11.21 -9.45 -7.04
N VAL A 30 -10.53 -8.31 -7.19
CA VAL A 30 -9.53 -8.11 -8.24
C VAL A 30 -8.36 -9.08 -8.08
N CYS A 31 -7.83 -9.27 -6.87
CA CYS A 31 -6.75 -10.23 -6.63
C CYS A 31 -7.14 -11.66 -7.03
N ARG A 32 -8.36 -12.08 -6.74
CA ARG A 32 -8.90 -13.41 -7.14
C ARG A 32 -8.99 -13.55 -8.66
N GLU A 33 -9.44 -12.51 -9.36
CA GLU A 33 -9.52 -12.48 -10.83
C GLU A 33 -8.14 -12.58 -11.50
N TYR A 34 -7.10 -12.05 -10.85
CA TYR A 34 -5.71 -12.14 -11.30
C TYR A 34 -4.97 -13.39 -10.79
N GLY A 35 -5.61 -14.24 -9.99
CA GLY A 35 -5.04 -15.49 -9.45
C GLY A 35 -4.02 -15.25 -8.34
N TYR A 36 -4.17 -14.20 -7.53
CA TYR A 36 -3.35 -13.95 -6.35
C TYR A 36 -3.97 -14.57 -5.10
N GLU A 37 -3.13 -15.12 -4.22
CA GLU A 37 -3.50 -15.70 -2.94
C GLU A 37 -3.16 -14.77 -1.77
N GLU A 38 -4.03 -14.72 -0.75
CA GLU A 38 -3.80 -13.87 0.41
C GLU A 38 -2.70 -14.45 1.32
N ILE A 39 -1.73 -13.59 1.69
CA ILE A 39 -0.75 -13.89 2.73
C ILE A 39 -0.89 -12.93 3.90
N ARG A 40 -0.75 -13.46 5.13
CA ARG A 40 -0.68 -12.67 6.37
C ARG A 40 0.59 -13.00 7.11
N THR A 41 1.43 -12.01 7.37
CA THR A 41 2.65 -12.16 8.14
C THR A 41 2.50 -11.52 9.54
N PRO A 42 3.36 -11.84 10.51
CA PRO A 42 3.37 -11.16 11.81
C PRO A 42 3.48 -9.64 11.70
N MET A 43 2.94 -8.92 12.69
CA MET A 43 3.05 -7.46 12.75
C MET A 43 4.43 -6.98 13.20
N PHE A 44 5.22 -7.84 13.82
CA PHE A 44 6.60 -7.57 14.23
C PHE A 44 7.51 -8.69 13.76
N GLU A 45 8.73 -8.34 13.44
CA GLU A 45 9.76 -9.22 12.88
C GLU A 45 11.09 -8.92 13.59
N ALA A 46 12.10 -9.78 13.40
CA ALA A 46 13.45 -9.44 13.78
C ALA A 46 13.91 -8.16 13.06
N THR A 47 14.49 -7.22 13.79
CA THR A 47 14.95 -5.92 13.24
C THR A 47 15.87 -6.09 12.04
N GLU A 48 16.70 -7.12 12.07
CA GLU A 48 17.65 -7.48 11.01
C GLU A 48 16.98 -7.69 9.64
N LEU A 49 15.74 -8.21 9.61
CA LEU A 49 15.00 -8.39 8.36
C LEU A 49 14.86 -7.07 7.59
N PHE A 50 14.47 -6.01 8.28
CA PHE A 50 14.29 -4.71 7.64
C PHE A 50 15.62 -4.00 7.36
N GLN A 51 16.61 -4.18 8.21
CA GLN A 51 17.96 -3.64 7.98
C GLN A 51 18.60 -4.21 6.72
N ARG A 52 18.45 -5.51 6.46
CA ARG A 52 18.93 -6.16 5.24
C ARG A 52 18.04 -5.87 4.04
N GLY A 53 16.73 -6.06 4.19
CA GLY A 53 15.78 -6.01 3.09
C GLY A 53 15.47 -4.57 2.61
N VAL A 54 15.25 -3.62 3.53
CA VAL A 54 14.85 -2.24 3.16
C VAL A 54 16.06 -1.36 2.81
N GLY A 55 17.20 -1.65 3.42
CA GLY A 55 18.46 -0.93 3.22
C GLY A 55 18.77 0.04 4.35
N GLN A 56 19.99 -0.09 4.90
CA GLN A 56 20.48 0.69 6.05
C GLN A 56 20.56 2.20 5.78
N THR A 57 20.56 2.62 4.51
CA THR A 57 20.68 4.03 4.12
C THR A 57 19.33 4.74 4.04
N THR A 58 18.24 4.01 4.09
CA THR A 58 16.87 4.56 3.94
C THR A 58 16.42 5.32 5.19
N ASP A 59 15.56 6.33 5.00
CA ASP A 59 14.97 7.07 6.13
C ASP A 59 14.13 6.16 7.03
N ILE A 60 13.48 5.16 6.44
CA ILE A 60 12.68 4.16 7.17
C ILE A 60 13.55 3.47 8.24
N VAL A 61 14.67 2.89 7.84
CA VAL A 61 15.54 2.14 8.76
C VAL A 61 16.23 3.08 9.76
N LYS A 62 16.63 4.27 9.33
CA LYS A 62 17.37 5.21 10.19
C LYS A 62 16.51 5.92 11.23
N LYS A 63 15.25 6.28 10.89
CA LYS A 63 14.49 7.26 11.67
C LYS A 63 13.04 6.84 11.96
N GLU A 64 12.48 5.88 11.21
CA GLU A 64 11.02 5.67 11.22
C GLU A 64 10.58 4.32 11.81
N MET A 65 11.50 3.38 12.09
CA MET A 65 11.14 2.09 12.65
C MET A 65 10.76 2.20 14.14
N TYR A 66 9.72 1.48 14.53
CA TYR A 66 9.38 1.20 15.93
C TYR A 66 10.12 -0.07 16.36
N THR A 67 11.26 0.07 17.00
CA THR A 67 12.12 -1.02 17.46
C THR A 67 12.08 -1.14 18.98
N PHE A 68 12.04 -2.37 19.48
CA PHE A 68 12.02 -2.70 20.91
C PHE A 68 12.73 -4.02 21.17
N LEU A 69 13.11 -4.27 22.41
CA LEU A 69 13.62 -5.56 22.87
C LEU A 69 12.46 -6.40 23.40
N ASP A 70 12.42 -7.67 23.02
CA ASP A 70 11.52 -8.63 23.67
C ASP A 70 12.07 -9.09 25.02
N LYS A 71 11.33 -9.95 25.74
CA LYS A 71 11.77 -10.47 27.05
C LYS A 71 13.02 -11.35 27.00
N GLY A 72 13.49 -11.73 25.84
CA GLY A 72 14.73 -12.47 25.60
C GLY A 72 15.84 -11.61 25.02
N ASP A 73 15.75 -10.28 25.16
CA ASP A 73 16.70 -9.28 24.67
C ASP A 73 16.95 -9.32 23.15
N ARG A 74 15.98 -9.85 22.39
CA ARG A 74 16.05 -9.86 20.92
C ARG A 74 15.44 -8.57 20.36
N SER A 75 16.14 -7.95 19.41
CA SER A 75 15.68 -6.74 18.76
C SER A 75 14.56 -7.06 17.77
N MET A 76 13.37 -6.51 18.02
CA MET A 76 12.16 -6.66 17.24
C MET A 76 11.71 -5.31 16.71
N THR A 77 11.08 -5.30 15.54
CA THR A 77 10.58 -4.09 14.89
C THR A 77 9.14 -4.31 14.41
N LEU A 78 8.24 -3.37 14.70
CA LEU A 78 6.94 -3.32 14.05
C LEU A 78 7.16 -3.07 12.55
N ARG A 79 6.58 -3.91 11.69
CA ARG A 79 6.82 -3.87 10.23
C ARG A 79 6.51 -2.49 9.62
N PRO A 80 7.50 -1.83 8.99
CA PRO A 80 7.30 -0.53 8.35
C PRO A 80 6.77 -0.66 6.91
N GLU A 81 6.85 -1.86 6.34
CA GLU A 81 6.38 -2.30 5.02
C GLU A 81 6.23 -3.83 5.04
N MET A 82 5.70 -4.44 4.00
CA MET A 82 5.36 -5.86 4.04
C MET A 82 6.17 -6.72 3.07
N THR A 83 6.81 -6.15 2.06
CA THR A 83 7.58 -6.87 1.04
C THR A 83 8.66 -7.75 1.67
N ALA A 84 9.46 -7.20 2.60
CA ALA A 84 10.50 -7.97 3.31
C ALA A 84 9.89 -9.14 4.11
N SER A 85 8.75 -8.92 4.79
CA SER A 85 8.06 -9.97 5.54
C SER A 85 7.51 -11.06 4.64
N VAL A 86 6.98 -10.71 3.45
CA VAL A 86 6.52 -11.69 2.45
C VAL A 86 7.70 -12.49 1.91
N CYS A 87 8.81 -11.84 1.56
CA CYS A 87 10.03 -12.52 1.12
C CYS A 87 10.58 -13.46 2.20
N ARG A 88 10.61 -13.05 3.48
CA ARG A 88 10.98 -13.94 4.59
C ARG A 88 10.05 -15.14 4.68
N ALA A 89 8.73 -14.93 4.59
CA ALA A 89 7.76 -16.03 4.63
C ALA A 89 7.93 -16.99 3.43
N TYR A 90 8.24 -16.47 2.24
CA TYR A 90 8.56 -17.24 1.05
C TYR A 90 9.77 -18.15 1.27
N VAL A 91 10.84 -17.63 1.87
CA VAL A 91 12.06 -18.40 2.16
C VAL A 91 11.82 -19.43 3.26
N GLU A 92 11.26 -19.01 4.40
CA GLU A 92 11.06 -19.86 5.58
C GLU A 92 10.13 -21.04 5.29
N ASN A 93 9.05 -20.83 4.52
CA ASN A 93 8.10 -21.85 4.15
C ASN A 93 8.47 -22.57 2.83
N LYS A 94 9.65 -22.30 2.25
CA LYS A 94 10.16 -22.95 1.02
C LYS A 94 9.19 -22.85 -0.17
N LEU A 95 8.49 -21.70 -0.30
CA LEU A 95 7.53 -21.50 -1.39
C LEU A 95 8.20 -21.52 -2.77
N TYR A 96 9.52 -21.35 -2.84
CA TYR A 96 10.31 -21.54 -4.06
C TYR A 96 10.30 -22.98 -4.59
N GLY A 97 9.87 -23.97 -3.79
CA GLY A 97 9.65 -25.35 -4.21
C GLY A 97 8.26 -25.61 -4.83
N GLN A 98 7.37 -24.61 -4.83
CA GLN A 98 6.06 -24.67 -5.46
C GLN A 98 6.14 -24.30 -6.95
N PRO A 99 5.08 -24.54 -7.76
CA PRO A 99 4.99 -24.01 -9.11
C PRO A 99 5.19 -22.49 -9.13
N GLN A 100 6.05 -22.03 -10.03
CA GLN A 100 6.40 -20.61 -10.17
C GLN A 100 5.63 -19.97 -11.35
N PRO A 101 5.35 -18.65 -11.31
CA PRO A 101 5.61 -17.74 -10.20
C PRO A 101 4.60 -17.87 -9.05
N VAL A 102 5.05 -17.60 -7.82
CA VAL A 102 4.17 -17.48 -6.66
C VAL A 102 3.60 -16.04 -6.62
N LYS A 103 2.27 -15.92 -6.60
CA LYS A 103 1.52 -14.65 -6.67
C LYS A 103 0.78 -14.43 -5.36
N LEU A 104 1.22 -13.47 -4.56
CA LEU A 104 0.69 -13.20 -3.23
C LEU A 104 0.15 -11.77 -3.13
N TYR A 105 -0.91 -11.58 -2.34
CA TYR A 105 -1.36 -10.24 -1.94
C TYR A 105 -1.57 -10.17 -0.42
N TYR A 106 -1.51 -8.97 0.11
CA TYR A 106 -1.75 -8.71 1.52
C TYR A 106 -2.56 -7.43 1.75
N ILE A 107 -3.32 -7.41 2.85
CA ILE A 107 -3.94 -6.22 3.43
C ILE A 107 -3.55 -6.19 4.90
N GLY A 108 -2.96 -5.10 5.38
CA GLY A 108 -2.53 -5.06 6.78
C GLY A 108 -1.98 -3.73 7.25
N SER A 109 -1.83 -3.64 8.59
CA SER A 109 -1.27 -2.46 9.27
C SER A 109 0.25 -2.42 9.15
N MET A 110 0.78 -1.22 8.91
CA MET A 110 2.20 -0.87 8.89
C MET A 110 2.46 0.23 9.92
N PHE A 111 3.72 0.37 10.35
CA PHE A 111 4.09 1.26 11.44
C PHE A 111 5.34 2.06 11.08
N ARG A 112 5.22 3.41 11.05
CA ARG A 112 6.35 4.32 10.81
C ARG A 112 6.28 5.52 11.75
N TYR A 113 7.38 5.85 12.37
CA TYR A 113 7.49 7.03 13.24
C TYR A 113 7.65 8.30 12.42
N GLU A 114 6.65 8.58 11.56
CA GLU A 114 6.60 9.79 10.75
C GLU A 114 5.91 10.94 11.50
N ARG A 115 6.16 12.17 11.03
CA ARG A 115 5.38 13.33 11.46
C ARG A 115 3.96 13.20 10.90
N PRO A 116 2.92 13.08 11.77
CA PRO A 116 1.55 12.92 11.31
C PRO A 116 1.09 14.15 10.50
N GLN A 117 0.49 13.88 9.36
CA GLN A 117 -0.17 14.88 8.50
C GLN A 117 -1.31 14.20 7.72
N SER A 118 -2.08 14.96 6.96
CA SER A 118 -3.18 14.40 6.15
C SER A 118 -2.68 13.25 5.26
N GLY A 119 -3.29 12.07 5.40
CA GLY A 119 -2.92 10.86 4.67
C GLY A 119 -1.60 10.20 5.11
N ARG A 120 -0.97 10.65 6.21
CA ARG A 120 0.21 10.01 6.82
C ARG A 120 -0.02 9.77 8.30
N PHE A 121 -0.05 8.52 8.68
CA PHE A 121 -0.24 8.05 10.04
C PHE A 121 0.98 7.27 10.51
N ARG A 122 1.14 7.12 11.83
CA ARG A 122 2.16 6.27 12.44
C ARG A 122 1.78 4.79 12.40
N GLN A 123 0.48 4.50 12.50
CA GLN A 123 -0.12 3.24 12.10
C GLN A 123 -1.00 3.54 10.88
N PHE A 124 -0.71 2.90 9.76
CA PHE A 124 -1.43 3.03 8.50
C PHE A 124 -1.61 1.65 7.87
N HIS A 125 -2.45 1.56 6.85
CA HIS A 125 -2.76 0.28 6.22
C HIS A 125 -2.29 0.27 4.77
N GLN A 126 -1.73 -0.86 4.38
CA GLN A 126 -1.35 -1.11 3.00
C GLN A 126 -2.09 -2.31 2.44
N PHE A 127 -2.47 -2.21 1.18
CA PHE A 127 -2.64 -3.33 0.29
C PHE A 127 -1.41 -3.40 -0.62
N GLY A 128 -0.93 -4.60 -0.89
CA GLY A 128 0.13 -4.81 -1.87
C GLY A 128 0.08 -6.21 -2.46
N VAL A 129 0.80 -6.38 -3.55
CA VAL A 129 1.00 -7.66 -4.20
C VAL A 129 2.50 -7.92 -4.39
N GLU A 130 2.88 -9.19 -4.36
CA GLU A 130 4.24 -9.64 -4.61
C GLU A 130 4.19 -10.84 -5.54
N VAL A 131 4.94 -10.80 -6.65
CA VAL A 131 5.14 -11.92 -7.56
C VAL A 131 6.59 -12.35 -7.48
N LEU A 132 6.82 -13.58 -7.07
CA LEU A 132 8.15 -14.15 -6.84
C LEU A 132 8.42 -15.30 -7.80
N GLY A 133 9.64 -15.34 -8.38
CA GLY A 133 10.08 -16.43 -9.24
C GLY A 133 9.91 -16.19 -10.75
N ALA A 134 9.69 -14.96 -11.20
CA ALA A 134 9.64 -14.62 -12.62
C ALA A 134 10.34 -13.29 -12.92
N ASP A 135 11.15 -13.25 -13.99
CA ASP A 135 11.99 -12.11 -14.38
C ASP A 135 11.55 -11.41 -15.67
N GLN A 136 10.51 -11.90 -16.34
CA GLN A 136 10.02 -11.40 -17.61
C GLN A 136 9.21 -10.10 -17.45
N ALA A 137 9.34 -9.17 -18.40
CA ALA A 137 8.61 -7.90 -18.42
C ALA A 137 7.08 -8.05 -18.44
N VAL A 138 6.55 -9.21 -18.85
CA VAL A 138 5.10 -9.48 -18.84
C VAL A 138 4.55 -9.53 -17.42
N VAL A 139 5.34 -9.99 -16.45
CA VAL A 139 4.95 -10.01 -15.04
C VAL A 139 4.88 -8.59 -14.48
N ASP A 140 5.81 -7.72 -14.88
CA ASP A 140 5.82 -6.32 -14.51
C ASP A 140 4.58 -5.60 -15.05
N ALA A 141 4.25 -5.86 -16.31
CA ALA A 141 3.04 -5.33 -16.93
C ALA A 141 1.75 -5.85 -16.26
N GLU A 142 1.69 -7.13 -15.86
CA GLU A 142 0.55 -7.69 -15.14
C GLU A 142 0.35 -7.01 -13.78
N VAL A 143 1.42 -6.83 -13.00
CA VAL A 143 1.39 -6.17 -11.69
C VAL A 143 0.89 -4.72 -11.82
N ILE A 144 1.37 -3.98 -12.82
CA ILE A 144 0.90 -2.61 -13.10
C ILE A 144 -0.56 -2.61 -13.58
N SER A 145 -0.93 -3.54 -14.45
CA SER A 145 -2.31 -3.67 -14.95
C SER A 145 -3.30 -4.03 -13.85
N LEU A 146 -2.90 -4.83 -12.84
CA LEU A 146 -3.74 -5.17 -11.70
C LEU A 146 -4.13 -3.90 -10.92
N VAL A 147 -3.17 -3.07 -10.54
CA VAL A 147 -3.45 -1.84 -9.78
C VAL A 147 -4.19 -0.82 -10.64
N TRP A 148 -3.89 -0.73 -11.93
CA TRP A 148 -4.63 0.09 -12.89
C TRP A 148 -6.11 -0.30 -12.94
N ASN A 149 -6.40 -1.60 -13.14
CA ASN A 149 -7.77 -2.12 -13.19
C ASN A 149 -8.50 -1.98 -11.86
N LEU A 150 -7.81 -2.14 -10.74
CA LEU A 150 -8.39 -1.88 -9.41
C LEU A 150 -8.89 -0.43 -9.31
N TYR A 151 -8.07 0.54 -9.70
CA TYR A 151 -8.44 1.95 -9.61
C TYR A 151 -9.54 2.34 -10.61
N GLN A 152 -9.53 1.76 -11.82
CA GLN A 152 -10.63 1.92 -12.80
C GLN A 152 -11.94 1.38 -12.22
N ARG A 153 -11.93 0.21 -11.60
CA ARG A 153 -13.11 -0.41 -10.97
C ARG A 153 -13.65 0.42 -9.79
N LEU A 154 -12.76 1.07 -9.04
CA LEU A 154 -13.12 1.99 -7.97
C LEU A 154 -13.67 3.34 -8.50
N GLY A 155 -13.63 3.58 -9.82
CA GLY A 155 -14.14 4.80 -10.45
C GLY A 155 -13.18 5.99 -10.35
N LEU A 156 -11.93 5.80 -9.95
CA LEU A 156 -10.93 6.87 -9.89
C LEU A 156 -10.62 7.40 -11.30
N ARG A 157 -10.54 8.73 -11.40
CA ARG A 157 -10.26 9.47 -12.65
C ARG A 157 -8.94 10.23 -12.57
N GLY A 158 -8.43 10.68 -13.71
CA GLY A 158 -7.16 11.42 -13.76
C GLY A 158 -5.96 10.57 -13.31
N LEU A 159 -6.01 9.26 -13.61
CA LEU A 159 -4.95 8.31 -13.30
C LEU A 159 -3.85 8.34 -14.37
N GLU A 160 -2.60 8.40 -13.96
CA GLU A 160 -1.43 8.23 -14.81
C GLU A 160 -0.41 7.33 -14.13
N VAL A 161 0.11 6.34 -14.85
CA VAL A 161 1.20 5.50 -14.33
C VAL A 161 2.52 6.10 -14.75
N HIS A 162 3.36 6.52 -13.80
CA HIS A 162 4.74 6.90 -14.07
C HIS A 162 5.61 5.66 -14.02
N VAL A 163 6.35 5.39 -15.07
CA VAL A 163 7.28 4.25 -15.17
C VAL A 163 8.71 4.70 -15.41
N ASN A 164 9.66 3.97 -14.85
CA ASN A 164 11.09 4.15 -15.09
C ASN A 164 11.81 2.80 -15.03
N SER A 165 13.04 2.77 -15.52
CA SER A 165 13.98 1.69 -15.23
C SER A 165 15.14 2.23 -14.41
N VAL A 166 15.32 1.69 -13.19
CA VAL A 166 16.49 1.99 -12.35
C VAL A 166 17.69 1.08 -12.68
N GLY A 167 17.56 0.24 -13.69
CA GLY A 167 18.59 -0.65 -14.19
C GLY A 167 18.99 -1.77 -13.25
N CYS A 168 19.89 -2.63 -13.71
CA CYS A 168 20.55 -3.64 -12.91
C CYS A 168 21.75 -3.04 -12.15
N PRO A 169 22.47 -3.80 -11.28
CA PRO A 169 23.65 -3.30 -10.59
C PRO A 169 24.71 -2.69 -11.51
N THR A 170 24.95 -3.26 -12.70
CA THR A 170 25.88 -2.72 -13.69
C THR A 170 25.45 -1.37 -14.24
N CYS A 171 24.16 -1.22 -14.58
CA CYS A 171 23.60 0.06 -15.03
C CYS A 171 23.71 1.12 -13.97
N ARG A 172 23.39 0.75 -12.71
CA ARG A 172 23.42 1.65 -11.56
C ARG A 172 24.84 2.12 -11.24
N ALA A 173 25.85 1.26 -11.38
CA ALA A 173 27.26 1.65 -11.19
C ALA A 173 27.66 2.73 -12.20
N ARG A 174 27.40 2.53 -13.50
CA ARG A 174 27.66 3.52 -14.54
C ARG A 174 26.91 4.84 -14.29
N HIS A 175 25.63 4.76 -13.97
CA HIS A 175 24.84 5.95 -13.68
C HIS A 175 25.35 6.71 -12.46
N ARG A 176 25.75 5.98 -11.39
CA ARG A 176 26.32 6.58 -10.20
C ARG A 176 27.57 7.39 -10.52
N GLU A 177 28.49 6.85 -11.28
CA GLU A 177 29.73 7.53 -11.72
C GLU A 177 29.40 8.82 -12.47
N GLN A 178 28.55 8.75 -13.49
CA GLN A 178 28.14 9.92 -14.28
C GLN A 178 27.40 10.97 -13.44
N LEU A 179 26.52 10.55 -12.53
CA LEU A 179 25.79 11.45 -11.66
C LEU A 179 26.72 12.12 -10.64
N GLN A 180 27.68 11.40 -10.07
CA GLN A 180 28.68 11.97 -9.16
C GLN A 180 29.59 12.96 -9.90
N GLU A 181 30.04 12.65 -11.09
CA GLU A 181 30.80 13.58 -11.95
C GLU A 181 30.00 14.86 -12.24
N PHE A 182 28.73 14.73 -12.66
CA PHE A 182 27.84 15.86 -12.91
C PHE A 182 27.63 16.75 -11.67
N LEU A 183 27.52 16.15 -10.50
CA LEU A 183 27.25 16.85 -9.23
C LEU A 183 28.52 17.37 -8.54
N ALA A 184 29.72 16.89 -8.89
CA ALA A 184 30.97 17.20 -8.19
C ALA A 184 31.21 18.71 -7.99
N THR A 185 30.95 19.51 -9.04
CA THR A 185 31.15 20.98 -8.99
C THR A 185 29.94 21.72 -8.38
N ARG A 186 28.87 21.01 -8.03
CA ARG A 186 27.57 21.59 -7.61
C ARG A 186 27.17 21.20 -6.18
N GLN A 187 28.03 20.46 -5.45
CA GLN A 187 27.70 19.91 -4.12
C GLN A 187 27.30 20.98 -3.11
N ASN A 188 27.95 22.16 -3.12
CA ASN A 188 27.69 23.24 -2.19
C ASN A 188 26.27 23.85 -2.35
N ALA A 189 25.61 23.64 -3.48
CA ALA A 189 24.23 24.10 -3.72
C ALA A 189 23.16 23.05 -3.32
N LEU A 190 23.58 21.85 -2.91
CA LEU A 190 22.69 20.81 -2.40
C LEU A 190 22.32 21.08 -0.94
N CYS A 191 21.11 20.66 -0.53
CA CYS A 191 20.74 20.66 0.89
C CYS A 191 21.60 19.67 1.70
N THR A 192 21.66 19.83 3.02
CA THR A 192 22.50 19.01 3.92
C THR A 192 22.27 17.51 3.72
N ASP A 193 21.02 17.05 3.67
CA ASP A 193 20.69 15.63 3.41
C ASP A 193 21.24 15.15 2.06
N CYS A 194 21.18 15.98 1.02
CA CYS A 194 21.69 15.62 -0.31
C CYS A 194 23.23 15.65 -0.40
N GLN A 195 23.90 16.46 0.38
CA GLN A 195 25.35 16.41 0.52
C GLN A 195 25.80 15.08 1.15
N GLU A 196 25.09 14.61 2.19
CA GLU A 196 25.36 13.27 2.76
C GLU A 196 25.02 12.12 1.78
N ARG A 197 23.98 12.27 0.96
CA ARG A 197 23.57 11.29 -0.07
C ARG A 197 24.54 11.20 -1.23
N PHE A 198 25.30 12.26 -1.51
CA PHE A 198 26.24 12.29 -2.62
C PHE A 198 27.22 11.12 -2.63
N GLU A 199 27.79 10.78 -1.47
CA GLU A 199 28.73 9.66 -1.35
C GLU A 199 28.00 8.30 -1.24
N ARG A 200 26.88 8.25 -0.53
CA ARG A 200 26.23 7.00 -0.14
C ARG A 200 25.22 6.51 -1.16
N ASN A 201 24.32 7.39 -1.60
CA ASN A 201 23.25 7.07 -2.52
C ASN A 201 22.83 8.29 -3.35
N PRO A 202 23.63 8.69 -4.36
CA PRO A 202 23.39 9.90 -5.15
C PRO A 202 22.08 9.86 -5.94
N LEU A 203 21.55 8.68 -6.29
CA LEU A 203 20.24 8.52 -6.92
C LEU A 203 19.11 9.23 -6.15
N ARG A 204 19.17 9.22 -4.83
CA ARG A 204 18.17 9.87 -3.96
C ARG A 204 18.20 11.41 -4.04
N ILE A 205 19.23 12.00 -4.63
CA ILE A 205 19.32 13.45 -4.88
C ILE A 205 18.31 13.86 -5.97
N LEU A 206 18.07 12.98 -6.96
CA LEU A 206 17.13 13.21 -8.06
C LEU A 206 15.67 13.34 -7.58
N ASP A 207 15.32 12.71 -6.46
CA ASP A 207 13.98 12.78 -5.84
C ASP A 207 13.86 13.84 -4.74
N CYS A 208 14.87 14.69 -4.55
CA CYS A 208 14.84 15.71 -3.51
C CYS A 208 13.76 16.76 -3.81
N LYS A 209 12.94 17.07 -2.79
CA LYS A 209 11.86 18.07 -2.90
C LYS A 209 12.34 19.50 -2.64
N ASN A 210 13.61 19.68 -2.20
CA ASN A 210 14.18 21.00 -1.98
C ASN A 210 14.40 21.72 -3.33
N PRO A 211 13.86 22.94 -3.53
CA PRO A 211 13.97 23.68 -4.78
C PRO A 211 15.44 23.89 -5.23
N SER A 212 16.38 24.11 -4.31
CA SER A 212 17.80 24.24 -4.65
C SER A 212 18.35 22.95 -5.27
N CYS A 213 18.03 21.79 -4.69
CA CYS A 213 18.45 20.50 -5.24
C CYS A 213 17.80 20.20 -6.58
N GLN A 214 16.51 20.56 -6.75
CA GLN A 214 15.83 20.41 -8.03
C GLN A 214 16.50 21.25 -9.13
N ALA A 215 16.88 22.49 -8.83
CA ALA A 215 17.59 23.36 -9.77
C ALA A 215 18.96 22.79 -10.13
N VAL A 216 19.72 22.28 -9.16
CA VAL A 216 21.05 21.67 -9.36
C VAL A 216 20.98 20.41 -10.22
N THR A 217 19.91 19.64 -10.14
CA THR A 217 19.74 18.38 -10.89
C THR A 217 19.09 18.55 -12.26
N VAL A 218 18.83 19.79 -12.72
CA VAL A 218 18.40 20.02 -14.09
C VAL A 218 19.50 19.59 -15.05
N GLY A 219 19.18 18.73 -16.04
CA GLY A 219 20.14 18.18 -16.99
C GLY A 219 21.06 17.09 -16.43
N ALA A 220 20.81 16.60 -15.20
CA ALA A 220 21.54 15.45 -14.68
C ALA A 220 21.29 14.19 -15.51
N PRO A 221 22.30 13.31 -15.67
CA PRO A 221 22.12 12.03 -16.37
C PRO A 221 21.05 11.20 -15.69
N THR A 222 20.29 10.45 -16.49
CA THR A 222 19.22 9.55 -16.02
C THR A 222 19.69 8.09 -16.06
N THR A 223 19.00 7.22 -15.32
CA THR A 223 19.29 5.78 -15.39
C THR A 223 19.02 5.20 -16.78
N LEU A 224 18.07 5.79 -17.53
CA LEU A 224 17.74 5.37 -18.89
C LEU A 224 18.91 5.54 -19.87
N ASP A 225 19.78 6.54 -19.64
CA ASP A 225 20.94 6.83 -20.48
C ASP A 225 22.08 5.78 -20.31
N THR A 226 22.00 4.97 -19.26
CA THR A 226 23.08 4.00 -18.88
C THR A 226 22.62 2.55 -18.87
N LEU A 227 21.40 2.26 -19.37
CA LEU A 227 20.88 0.90 -19.41
C LEU A 227 21.79 -0.01 -20.27
N CYS A 228 22.04 -1.23 -19.77
CA CYS A 228 22.58 -2.30 -20.59
C CYS A 228 21.49 -2.83 -21.55
N GLU A 229 21.89 -3.61 -22.54
CA GLU A 229 21.00 -4.17 -23.56
C GLU A 229 19.81 -4.92 -22.93
N ASP A 230 20.05 -5.79 -21.93
CA ASP A 230 19.01 -6.56 -21.24
C ASP A 230 17.99 -5.65 -20.54
N CYS A 231 18.46 -4.64 -19.82
CA CYS A 231 17.58 -3.70 -19.13
C CYS A 231 16.81 -2.82 -20.09
N GLY A 232 17.43 -2.40 -21.20
CA GLY A 232 16.78 -1.66 -22.28
C GLY A 232 15.68 -2.49 -22.95
N THR A 233 16.00 -3.71 -23.36
CA THR A 233 15.04 -4.64 -23.98
C THR A 233 13.88 -4.95 -23.04
N HIS A 234 14.14 -5.18 -21.75
CA HIS A 234 13.11 -5.40 -20.73
C HIS A 234 12.18 -4.18 -20.62
N PHE A 235 12.73 -2.97 -20.59
CA PHE A 235 11.94 -1.74 -20.45
C PHE A 235 11.10 -1.44 -21.69
N GLU A 236 11.66 -1.64 -22.90
CA GLU A 236 10.90 -1.50 -24.17
C GLU A 236 9.75 -2.52 -24.22
N ARG A 237 10.01 -3.77 -23.81
CA ARG A 237 8.97 -4.81 -23.76
C ARG A 237 7.87 -4.45 -22.77
N LEU A 238 8.22 -3.91 -21.60
CA LEU A 238 7.24 -3.42 -20.62
C LEU A 238 6.32 -2.37 -21.23
N LYS A 239 6.87 -1.36 -21.90
CA LYS A 239 6.07 -0.30 -22.55
C LYS A 239 5.09 -0.87 -23.56
N THR A 240 5.56 -1.75 -24.47
CA THR A 240 4.70 -2.43 -25.44
C THR A 240 3.53 -3.17 -24.79
N LEU A 241 3.76 -3.84 -23.65
CA LEU A 241 2.74 -4.60 -22.93
C LEU A 241 1.73 -3.68 -22.23
N LEU A 242 2.18 -2.56 -21.67
CA LEU A 242 1.29 -1.57 -21.06
C LEU A 242 0.38 -0.92 -22.10
N GLU A 243 0.91 -0.61 -23.29
CA GLU A 243 0.13 -0.11 -24.43
C GLU A 243 -0.92 -1.13 -24.87
N ALA A 244 -0.53 -2.39 -25.02
CA ALA A 244 -1.45 -3.48 -25.36
C ALA A 244 -2.57 -3.70 -24.32
N ALA A 245 -2.26 -3.43 -23.04
CA ALA A 245 -3.23 -3.51 -21.94
C ALA A 245 -4.09 -2.24 -21.78
N GLY A 246 -3.86 -1.20 -22.58
CA GLY A 246 -4.59 0.08 -22.48
C GLY A 246 -4.27 0.88 -21.20
N VAL A 247 -3.11 0.65 -20.60
CA VAL A 247 -2.66 1.40 -19.41
C VAL A 247 -2.11 2.75 -19.85
N VAL A 248 -2.67 3.84 -19.32
CA VAL A 248 -2.14 5.19 -19.57
C VAL A 248 -0.88 5.39 -18.72
N TYR A 249 0.26 5.57 -19.38
CA TYR A 249 1.52 5.73 -18.67
C TYR A 249 2.38 6.86 -19.25
N ARG A 250 3.31 7.32 -18.43
CA ARG A 250 4.38 8.26 -18.78
C ARG A 250 5.73 7.71 -18.33
N VAL A 251 6.74 7.78 -19.19
CA VAL A 251 8.13 7.56 -18.79
C VAL A 251 8.61 8.75 -17.97
N ASN A 252 9.00 8.49 -16.70
CA ASN A 252 9.54 9.51 -15.82
C ASN A 252 10.98 9.15 -15.40
N PRO A 253 11.99 9.67 -16.10
CA PRO A 253 13.40 9.34 -15.85
C PRO A 253 13.89 9.73 -14.46
N ARG A 254 13.18 10.62 -13.77
CA ARG A 254 13.50 11.06 -12.41
C ARG A 254 12.84 10.22 -11.32
N LEU A 255 11.99 9.28 -11.70
CA LEU A 255 11.33 8.39 -10.74
C LEU A 255 12.37 7.45 -10.13
N VAL A 256 12.63 7.63 -8.84
CA VAL A 256 13.40 6.73 -7.99
C VAL A 256 12.55 6.33 -6.79
N ARG A 257 12.82 5.18 -6.20
CA ARG A 257 12.05 4.66 -5.07
C ARG A 257 12.79 4.90 -3.75
N GLY A 258 12.02 4.98 -2.67
CA GLY A 258 12.52 5.22 -1.33
C GLY A 258 13.24 4.05 -0.67
N LEU A 259 13.35 2.91 -1.35
CA LEU A 259 13.92 1.66 -0.85
C LEU A 259 15.07 1.24 -1.78
N ASP A 260 16.13 0.66 -1.20
CA ASP A 260 17.38 0.42 -1.94
C ASP A 260 17.35 -0.87 -2.78
N TYR A 261 16.39 -1.75 -2.55
CA TYR A 261 16.31 -3.07 -3.18
C TYR A 261 15.84 -3.06 -4.64
N TYR A 262 15.29 -1.95 -5.14
CA TYR A 262 14.72 -1.93 -6.50
C TYR A 262 15.76 -2.14 -7.60
N THR A 263 15.35 -2.90 -8.61
CA THR A 263 16.09 -3.17 -9.85
C THR A 263 15.15 -3.01 -11.04
N LYS A 264 15.69 -2.78 -12.26
CA LYS A 264 14.91 -2.68 -13.51
C LYS A 264 13.67 -1.77 -13.34
N THR A 265 12.47 -2.33 -13.41
CA THR A 265 11.20 -1.59 -13.37
C THR A 265 10.93 -0.91 -12.04
N ALA A 266 10.62 0.39 -12.10
CA ALA A 266 10.05 1.17 -11.01
C ALA A 266 8.82 1.91 -11.51
N PHE A 267 7.76 2.00 -10.70
CA PHE A 267 6.54 2.71 -11.08
C PHE A 267 5.83 3.35 -9.89
N GLU A 268 5.04 4.36 -10.19
CA GLU A 268 4.07 5.01 -9.29
C GLU A 268 2.77 5.25 -10.03
N VAL A 269 1.64 5.11 -9.34
CA VAL A 269 0.35 5.54 -9.87
C VAL A 269 -0.02 6.85 -9.25
N MET A 270 -0.17 7.85 -10.12
CA MET A 270 -0.55 9.21 -9.76
C MET A 270 -2.04 9.40 -9.98
N VAL A 271 -2.65 10.24 -9.14
CA VAL A 271 -4.02 10.70 -9.34
C VAL A 271 -4.03 12.22 -9.26
N GLU A 272 -4.72 12.86 -10.17
CA GLU A 272 -4.93 14.31 -10.10
C GLU A 272 -5.84 14.65 -8.90
N GLU A 273 -5.75 15.90 -8.40
CA GLU A 273 -6.63 16.49 -7.36
C GLU A 273 -6.39 16.13 -5.90
N ILE A 274 -5.41 15.29 -5.53
CA ILE A 274 -5.12 15.00 -4.10
C ILE A 274 -4.03 15.91 -3.52
N GLY A 275 -3.71 17.05 -4.14
CA GLY A 275 -2.73 18.01 -3.64
C GLY A 275 -1.26 17.59 -3.89
N ALA A 276 -0.34 18.10 -3.07
CA ALA A 276 1.11 17.99 -3.29
C ALA A 276 1.70 16.56 -3.29
N GLN A 277 0.91 15.54 -2.99
CA GLN A 277 1.31 14.13 -2.97
C GLN A 277 0.31 13.28 -3.77
N SER A 278 0.37 13.40 -5.09
CA SER A 278 -0.53 12.70 -6.02
C SER A 278 -0.26 11.20 -6.17
N ALA A 279 0.85 10.65 -5.68
CA ALA A 279 1.14 9.22 -5.74
C ALA A 279 0.31 8.43 -4.70
N ILE A 280 -0.56 7.54 -5.18
CA ILE A 280 -1.42 6.67 -4.35
C ILE A 280 -0.91 5.24 -4.27
N CYS A 281 0.00 4.84 -5.17
CA CYS A 281 0.62 3.52 -5.22
C CYS A 281 2.05 3.66 -5.70
N GLY A 282 2.90 2.73 -5.30
CA GLY A 282 4.23 2.64 -5.86
C GLY A 282 4.84 1.26 -5.68
N GLY A 283 5.59 0.84 -6.70
CA GLY A 283 6.16 -0.48 -6.77
C GLY A 283 7.35 -0.56 -7.71
N GLY A 284 7.75 -1.78 -8.01
CA GLY A 284 8.82 -2.11 -8.92
C GLY A 284 9.42 -3.48 -8.64
N ARG A 285 10.46 -3.80 -9.41
CA ARG A 285 11.16 -5.07 -9.36
C ARG A 285 12.29 -5.06 -8.32
N TYR A 286 12.52 -6.19 -7.67
CA TYR A 286 13.52 -6.34 -6.60
C TYR A 286 14.18 -7.74 -6.66
N ASP A 287 14.94 -8.00 -7.71
CA ASP A 287 15.46 -9.32 -8.06
C ASP A 287 16.46 -9.92 -7.05
N ARG A 288 16.96 -9.14 -6.08
CA ARG A 288 17.96 -9.58 -5.10
C ARG A 288 17.46 -9.71 -3.68
N LEU A 289 16.27 -9.20 -3.38
CA LEU A 289 15.78 -9.11 -2.00
C LEU A 289 15.67 -10.49 -1.32
N VAL A 290 15.18 -11.50 -2.02
CA VAL A 290 15.05 -12.86 -1.48
C VAL A 290 16.44 -13.44 -1.13
N GLU A 291 17.44 -13.22 -1.97
CA GLU A 291 18.83 -13.65 -1.72
C GLU A 291 19.44 -12.88 -0.54
N GLU A 292 19.23 -11.57 -0.44
CA GLU A 292 19.76 -10.71 0.64
C GLU A 292 19.24 -11.11 2.02
N ILE A 293 18.05 -11.71 2.10
CA ILE A 293 17.49 -12.23 3.35
C ILE A 293 17.78 -13.72 3.58
N GLY A 294 18.61 -14.34 2.73
CA GLY A 294 19.12 -15.71 2.91
C GLY A 294 18.37 -16.78 2.13
N GLY A 295 17.54 -16.42 1.16
CA GLY A 295 16.88 -17.35 0.23
C GLY A 295 17.70 -17.63 -1.03
N PRO A 296 17.18 -18.47 -1.94
CA PRO A 296 17.78 -18.66 -3.25
C PRO A 296 17.63 -17.40 -4.13
N PRO A 297 18.47 -17.20 -5.15
CA PRO A 297 18.26 -16.16 -6.15
C PRO A 297 16.86 -16.26 -6.76
N THR A 298 16.03 -15.25 -6.50
CA THR A 298 14.62 -15.27 -6.89
C THR A 298 14.21 -13.88 -7.34
N PRO A 299 13.87 -13.69 -8.62
CA PRO A 299 13.32 -12.43 -9.11
C PRO A 299 11.99 -12.12 -8.43
N GLY A 300 11.76 -10.87 -8.12
CA GLY A 300 10.53 -10.41 -7.52
C GLY A 300 10.07 -9.07 -8.06
N ILE A 301 8.77 -8.88 -8.11
CA ILE A 301 8.13 -7.60 -8.40
C ILE A 301 6.85 -7.46 -7.58
N GLY A 302 6.58 -6.24 -7.11
CA GLY A 302 5.37 -5.96 -6.36
C GLY A 302 5.09 -4.48 -6.27
N PHE A 303 4.00 -4.15 -5.61
CA PHE A 303 3.67 -2.78 -5.23
C PHE A 303 2.99 -2.75 -3.87
N ALA A 304 2.97 -1.55 -3.29
CA ALA A 304 2.11 -1.25 -2.15
C ALA A 304 1.36 0.07 -2.38
N MET A 305 0.10 0.11 -1.95
CA MET A 305 -0.71 1.33 -1.87
C MET A 305 -1.18 1.57 -0.43
N GLY A 306 -1.27 2.84 -0.03
CA GLY A 306 -1.85 3.22 1.26
C GLY A 306 -3.38 3.25 1.15
N ILE A 307 -4.08 2.46 1.97
CA ILE A 307 -5.55 2.39 1.98
C ILE A 307 -6.15 3.75 2.29
N GLU A 308 -5.62 4.45 3.29
CA GLU A 308 -6.08 5.80 3.69
C GLU A 308 -5.99 6.82 2.54
N ARG A 309 -4.96 6.71 1.70
CA ARG A 309 -4.78 7.60 0.55
C ARG A 309 -5.78 7.33 -0.56
N VAL A 310 -6.05 6.06 -0.84
CA VAL A 310 -7.03 5.66 -1.84
C VAL A 310 -8.43 6.07 -1.39
N LEU A 311 -8.77 5.86 -0.12
CA LEU A 311 -10.07 6.32 0.44
C LEU A 311 -10.21 7.83 0.37
N ALA A 312 -9.14 8.59 0.67
CA ALA A 312 -9.16 10.05 0.52
C ALA A 312 -9.39 10.48 -0.94
N ALA A 313 -8.76 9.79 -1.92
CA ALA A 313 -8.99 10.02 -3.34
C ALA A 313 -10.44 9.76 -3.74
N LEU A 314 -10.99 8.61 -3.33
CA LEU A 314 -12.38 8.24 -3.58
C LEU A 314 -13.36 9.23 -2.98
N GLN A 315 -13.06 9.75 -1.79
CA GLN A 315 -13.89 10.76 -1.13
C GLN A 315 -13.88 12.09 -1.89
N VAL A 316 -12.71 12.58 -2.30
CA VAL A 316 -12.57 13.82 -3.08
C VAL A 316 -13.30 13.71 -4.41
N GLN A 317 -13.24 12.56 -5.07
CA GLN A 317 -13.90 12.32 -6.36
C GLN A 317 -15.32 11.80 -6.25
N HIS A 318 -15.93 11.76 -5.06
CA HIS A 318 -17.29 11.28 -4.81
C HIS A 318 -17.57 9.87 -5.37
N GLN A 319 -16.58 8.96 -5.26
CA GLN A 319 -16.65 7.57 -5.74
C GLN A 319 -16.97 6.55 -4.64
N LEU A 320 -17.11 6.99 -3.39
CA LEU A 320 -17.52 6.09 -2.31
C LEU A 320 -18.98 5.71 -2.46
N PRO A 321 -19.34 4.43 -2.20
CA PRO A 321 -20.72 4.00 -2.30
C PRO A 321 -21.61 4.70 -1.26
N GLU A 322 -22.85 4.94 -1.62
CA GLU A 322 -23.87 5.41 -0.66
C GLU A 322 -24.06 4.39 0.48
N GLU A 323 -24.30 4.90 1.68
CA GLU A 323 -24.61 4.04 2.82
C GLU A 323 -25.87 3.22 2.57
N LYS A 324 -25.77 1.91 2.61
CA LYS A 324 -26.92 1.03 2.55
C LYS A 324 -27.60 0.96 3.92
N PRO A 325 -28.95 0.78 3.95
CA PRO A 325 -29.65 0.50 5.20
C PRO A 325 -29.00 -0.67 5.95
N LYS A 326 -28.59 -0.44 7.21
CA LYS A 326 -27.87 -1.45 8.02
C LYS A 326 -28.81 -2.55 8.53
N LEU A 327 -30.10 -2.23 8.66
CA LEU A 327 -31.12 -3.14 9.16
C LEU A 327 -32.28 -3.25 8.17
N PHE A 328 -32.72 -4.49 7.94
CA PHE A 328 -34.00 -4.72 7.25
C PHE A 328 -35.16 -4.18 8.06
N GLY A 329 -35.13 -4.40 9.39
CA GLY A 329 -36.18 -3.88 10.25
C GLY A 329 -35.80 -3.76 11.72
N LEU A 330 -36.51 -2.88 12.43
CA LEU A 330 -36.52 -2.80 13.88
C LEU A 330 -37.86 -3.21 14.44
N LEU A 331 -37.87 -4.21 15.31
CA LEU A 331 -39.04 -4.70 15.99
C LEU A 331 -39.28 -3.88 17.25
N ILE A 332 -40.50 -3.32 17.33
CA ILE A 332 -40.96 -2.50 18.42
C ILE A 332 -41.88 -3.35 19.31
N ALA A 333 -41.46 -3.56 20.57
CA ALA A 333 -42.20 -4.38 21.51
C ALA A 333 -42.54 -3.59 22.79
N LEU A 334 -43.78 -3.54 23.17
CA LEU A 334 -44.27 -2.82 24.36
C LEU A 334 -44.82 -3.82 25.40
N GLY A 335 -44.18 -3.85 26.57
CA GLY A 335 -44.50 -4.78 27.63
C GLY A 335 -43.84 -6.15 27.50
N GLU A 336 -43.77 -6.88 28.60
CA GLU A 336 -42.99 -8.13 28.73
C GLU A 336 -43.43 -9.22 27.75
N LYS A 337 -44.74 -9.40 27.53
CA LYS A 337 -45.25 -10.42 26.62
C LYS A 337 -44.77 -10.13 25.18
N ALA A 338 -44.98 -8.88 24.70
CA ALA A 338 -44.55 -8.47 23.37
C ALA A 338 -43.03 -8.55 23.21
N GLN A 339 -42.24 -8.24 24.26
CA GLN A 339 -40.82 -8.39 24.26
C GLN A 339 -40.39 -9.86 24.10
N THR A 340 -41.05 -10.79 24.78
CA THR A 340 -40.75 -12.22 24.69
C THR A 340 -41.05 -12.76 23.30
N GLU A 341 -42.23 -12.45 22.75
CA GLU A 341 -42.62 -12.88 21.39
C GLU A 341 -41.73 -12.20 20.33
N GLY A 342 -41.45 -10.92 20.48
CA GLY A 342 -40.60 -10.14 19.62
C GLY A 342 -39.14 -10.63 19.62
N PHE A 343 -38.64 -11.03 20.75
CA PHE A 343 -37.30 -11.64 20.87
C PHE A 343 -37.22 -12.96 20.09
N ALA A 344 -38.21 -13.84 20.26
CA ALA A 344 -38.29 -15.11 19.53
C ALA A 344 -38.38 -14.88 18.00
N LEU A 345 -39.22 -13.94 17.56
CA LEU A 345 -39.31 -13.59 16.14
C LEU A 345 -38.00 -13.00 15.60
N THR A 346 -37.39 -12.07 16.33
CA THR A 346 -36.07 -11.48 15.96
C THR A 346 -35.01 -12.55 15.84
N SER A 347 -34.97 -13.51 16.77
CA SER A 347 -34.03 -14.63 16.74
C SER A 347 -34.23 -15.51 15.50
N THR A 348 -35.49 -15.84 15.19
CA THR A 348 -35.85 -16.62 14.01
C THR A 348 -35.44 -15.93 12.72
N LEU A 349 -35.74 -14.65 12.57
CA LEU A 349 -35.37 -13.87 11.38
C LEU A 349 -33.83 -13.80 11.21
N ARG A 350 -33.10 -13.59 12.29
CA ARG A 350 -31.63 -13.58 12.28
C ARG A 350 -31.03 -14.93 11.88
N SER A 351 -31.61 -16.04 12.34
CA SER A 351 -31.16 -17.38 11.94
C SER A 351 -31.35 -17.67 10.42
N GLN A 352 -32.25 -16.91 9.78
CA GLN A 352 -32.48 -16.94 8.34
C GLN A 352 -31.63 -15.90 7.58
N GLY A 353 -30.69 -15.21 8.26
CA GLY A 353 -29.81 -14.20 7.64
C GLY A 353 -30.46 -12.83 7.42
N ILE A 354 -31.66 -12.58 7.99
CA ILE A 354 -32.36 -11.29 7.86
C ILE A 354 -31.86 -10.34 8.96
N PRO A 355 -31.24 -9.20 8.62
CA PRO A 355 -30.68 -8.26 9.60
C PRO A 355 -31.79 -7.44 10.25
N VAL A 356 -32.31 -7.89 11.37
CA VAL A 356 -33.32 -7.21 12.19
C VAL A 356 -32.77 -6.92 13.60
N SER A 357 -33.31 -5.89 14.23
CA SER A 357 -33.03 -5.54 15.62
C SER A 357 -34.33 -5.36 16.40
N MET A 358 -34.23 -5.23 17.73
CA MET A 358 -35.35 -4.84 18.59
C MET A 358 -34.85 -3.88 19.67
N ASP A 359 -35.77 -3.18 20.33
CA ASP A 359 -35.41 -2.32 21.46
C ASP A 359 -35.00 -3.15 22.67
N LEU A 360 -33.76 -2.94 23.15
CA LEU A 360 -33.20 -3.65 24.32
C LEU A 360 -33.32 -2.85 25.61
N LEU A 361 -33.93 -1.65 25.56
CA LEU A 361 -34.00 -0.73 26.71
C LEU A 361 -35.41 -0.49 27.21
N SER A 362 -36.41 -1.23 26.72
CA SER A 362 -37.84 -1.10 27.11
C SER A 362 -38.35 0.33 26.99
N ARG A 363 -37.92 1.06 25.95
CA ARG A 363 -38.26 2.47 25.72
C ARG A 363 -39.72 2.62 25.25
N SER A 364 -40.25 3.84 25.35
CA SER A 364 -41.57 4.17 24.81
C SER A 364 -41.62 3.99 23.28
N LEU A 365 -42.83 3.75 22.72
CA LEU A 365 -43.06 3.63 21.28
C LEU A 365 -42.35 4.74 20.47
N LYS A 366 -42.53 5.99 20.88
CA LYS A 366 -41.94 7.16 20.22
C LYS A 366 -40.39 7.07 20.20
N SER A 367 -39.79 6.59 21.29
CA SER A 367 -38.32 6.43 21.38
C SER A 367 -37.80 5.26 20.54
N GLN A 368 -38.60 4.17 20.45
CA GLN A 368 -38.24 3.03 19.62
C GLN A 368 -38.36 3.37 18.11
N LEU A 369 -39.37 4.12 17.69
CA LEU A 369 -39.50 4.62 16.31
C LEU A 369 -38.31 5.53 15.93
N LYS A 370 -37.93 6.45 16.83
CA LYS A 370 -36.71 7.28 16.60
C LYS A 370 -35.43 6.46 16.55
N ALA A 371 -35.38 5.33 17.24
CA ALA A 371 -34.24 4.42 17.19
C ALA A 371 -34.19 3.67 15.87
N ALA A 372 -35.33 3.25 15.31
CA ALA A 372 -35.42 2.63 14.00
C ALA A 372 -34.87 3.55 12.90
N ASP A 373 -35.32 4.81 12.92
CA ASP A 373 -34.83 5.83 11.99
C ASP A 373 -33.33 6.07 12.12
N ARG A 374 -32.81 6.29 13.34
CA ARG A 374 -31.37 6.47 13.60
C ARG A 374 -30.50 5.28 13.21
N GLN A 375 -31.04 4.04 13.30
CA GLN A 375 -30.34 2.83 12.92
C GLN A 375 -30.46 2.52 11.43
N GLY A 376 -31.14 3.38 10.67
CA GLY A 376 -31.36 3.19 9.23
C GLY A 376 -32.16 1.92 8.93
N ALA A 377 -33.10 1.55 9.80
CA ALA A 377 -34.00 0.41 9.56
C ALA A 377 -34.97 0.73 8.40
N ARG A 378 -35.04 -0.18 7.43
CA ARG A 378 -35.98 -0.03 6.30
C ARG A 378 -37.43 -0.11 6.71
N PHE A 379 -37.70 -0.93 7.75
CA PHE A 379 -39.06 -1.13 8.28
C PHE A 379 -39.05 -1.04 9.82
N ALA A 380 -40.14 -0.57 10.39
CA ALA A 380 -40.44 -0.69 11.81
C ALA A 380 -41.66 -1.64 11.97
N PHE A 381 -41.45 -2.75 12.69
CA PHE A 381 -42.50 -3.72 12.99
C PHE A 381 -43.03 -3.44 14.40
N ILE A 382 -44.35 -3.31 14.56
CA ILE A 382 -44.98 -2.98 15.85
C ILE A 382 -45.84 -4.14 16.30
#